data_dda005c4af66b2cb4b32523963992f19
#
_entry.id   dda005c4af66b2cb4b32523963992f19
#
_cell.length_a   1.000
_cell.length_b   1.000
_cell.length_c   1.000
_cell.angle_alpha   90.00
_cell.angle_beta   90.00
_cell.angle_gamma   90.00
#
_symmetry.space_group_name_H-M   'P 1'
#
loop_
_entity.id
_entity.type
_entity.pdbx_description
1 polymer ?
#
loop_
_entity_poly.entity_id
_entity_poly.type
_entity_poly.pdbx_seq_one_letter_code
_entity_poly.pdbx_strand_id
1 'polypeptide(L)'
;MRITRRTLLKSAVWAAAASKVGRAAAEYSPRPRISLLIFDSRSPQSRAWRGSNAAGAIDVAQEHAQRWLTLRSVAPRGGVEGFTAWSDFVQARGVLEQKGKRLRAESRSGRLFHWVMV
;
A
#
# COMPACT_ATOMS: atom_id res chain seq x y z
N MET A 1 -5.42 16.51 -4.25
CA MET A 1 -5.37 16.57 -4.36
C MET A 1 -5.52 16.60 -3.73
N ARG A 2 -5.23 16.24 -3.29
CA ARG A 2 -5.01 16.20 -3.00
C ARG A 2 -5.29 15.79 -2.21
N ILE A 3 -5.16 15.17 -1.65
CA ILE A 3 -5.15 14.66 -1.37
C ILE A 3 -5.21 14.69 -0.41
N THR A 4 -5.19 14.32 -0.13
CA THR A 4 -5.20 14.40 0.16
C THR A 4 -4.84 14.52 0.86
N ARG A 5 -4.54 14.40 1.01
CA ARG A 5 -4.14 14.52 0.94
C ARG A 5 -4.34 14.36 1.30
N ARG A 6 -4.29 13.94 1.48
CA ARG A 6 -4.30 13.91 1.17
C ARG A 6 -4.65 13.48 1.06
N THR A 7 -4.67 13.06 1.18
CA THR A 7 -4.76 12.89 0.54
C THR A 7 -4.43 13.00 0.38
N LEU A 8 -4.20 12.74 0.36
CA LEU A 8 -3.75 12.98 -0.17
C LEU A 8 -3.47 13.14 -0.23
N LEU A 9 -3.24 12.93 -0.04
CA LEU A 9 -2.94 13.11 -0.50
C LEU A 9 -3.02 12.88 -0.65
N LYS A 10 -3.26 12.56 -0.81
CA LYS A 10 -3.27 12.38 -1.44
C LYS A 10 -3.46 12.05 -2.09
N SER A 11 -3.61 11.29 -1.80
CA SER A 11 -3.63 10.76 -3.04
C SER A 11 -3.25 11.57 -4.07
N ALA A 12 -3.40 12.27 -4.11
CA ALA A 12 -2.85 13.21 -5.03
C ALA A 12 -1.36 13.12 -5.13
N VAL A 13 -0.79 12.49 -4.21
CA VAL A 13 0.66 12.35 -4.19
C VAL A 13 1.18 11.66 -5.43
N TRP A 14 0.45 10.69 -5.88
CA TRP A 14 0.89 9.95 -7.07
C TRP A 14 1.00 10.85 -8.26
N ALA A 15 -0.03 11.63 -8.45
CA ALA A 15 -0.06 12.52 -9.58
C ALA A 15 0.93 13.66 -9.38
N ALA A 16 1.06 14.13 -8.16
CA ALA A 16 1.93 15.26 -7.90
C ALA A 16 3.40 14.91 -8.09
N ALA A 17 3.76 13.68 -7.83
CA ALA A 17 5.13 13.27 -7.97
C ALA A 17 5.55 13.17 -9.42
N ALA A 18 4.62 13.04 -10.31
CA ALA A 18 4.94 12.86 -11.71
C ALA A 18 5.27 14.18 -12.35
N SER A 19 6.25 14.21 -13.21
CA SER A 19 6.47 15.32 -14.08
C SER A 19 5.31 15.45 -15.04
N LYS A 20 5.21 16.55 -15.76
CA LYS A 20 4.13 16.69 -16.71
C LYS A 20 4.19 15.64 -17.81
N VAL A 21 5.39 15.34 -18.27
CA VAL A 21 5.55 14.27 -19.26
C VAL A 21 5.20 12.93 -18.64
N GLY A 22 5.71 12.69 -17.45
CA GLY A 22 5.39 11.47 -16.74
C GLY A 22 3.91 11.36 -16.43
N ARG A 23 3.29 12.49 -16.16
CA ARG A 23 1.85 12.49 -15.90
C ARG A 23 1.06 12.05 -17.12
N ALA A 24 1.44 12.54 -18.29
CA ALA A 24 0.74 12.14 -19.50
C ALA A 24 0.85 10.63 -19.72
N ALA A 25 2.04 10.08 -19.50
CA ALA A 25 2.22 8.64 -19.59
C ALA A 25 1.39 7.92 -18.53
N ALA A 26 1.35 8.47 -17.31
CA ALA A 26 0.60 7.86 -16.23
C ALA A 26 -0.91 7.90 -16.48
N GLU A 27 -1.39 8.93 -17.17
CA GLU A 27 -2.81 9.01 -17.49
C GLU A 27 -3.27 7.88 -18.40
N TYR A 28 -2.39 7.41 -19.25
CA TYR A 28 -2.73 6.33 -20.15
C TYR A 28 -2.37 4.96 -19.60
N SER A 29 -1.63 4.93 -18.49
CA SER A 29 -1.30 3.68 -17.84
C SER A 29 -2.46 3.26 -16.95
N PRO A 30 -2.95 2.04 -17.07
CA PRO A 30 -4.00 1.59 -16.18
C PRO A 30 -3.48 1.59 -14.74
N ARG A 31 -4.31 2.04 -13.83
CA ARG A 31 -3.98 1.93 -12.42
C ARG A 31 -3.97 0.47 -12.02
N PRO A 32 -3.04 0.05 -11.17
CA PRO A 32 -3.06 -1.33 -10.71
C PRO A 32 -4.36 -1.60 -9.95
N ARG A 33 -4.96 -2.72 -10.23
CA ARG A 33 -6.11 -3.15 -9.45
C ARG A 33 -5.59 -3.69 -8.13
N ILE A 34 -6.03 -3.08 -7.05
CA ILE A 34 -5.62 -3.50 -5.70
C ILE A 34 -6.54 -4.63 -5.26
N SER A 35 -5.96 -5.76 -4.95
CA SER A 35 -6.70 -6.92 -4.50
C SER A 35 -6.50 -7.22 -3.03
N LEU A 36 -5.50 -6.61 -2.41
CA LEU A 36 -5.17 -6.88 -1.02
C LEU A 36 -4.70 -5.60 -0.35
N LEU A 37 -5.20 -5.34 0.85
CA LEU A 37 -4.75 -4.23 1.68
C LEU A 37 -3.98 -4.77 2.87
N ILE A 38 -2.94 -4.06 3.27
CA ILE A 38 -2.18 -4.39 4.47
C ILE A 38 -2.23 -3.18 5.38
N PHE A 39 -2.76 -3.36 6.58
CA PHE A 39 -2.96 -2.27 7.52
C PHE A 39 -2.49 -2.71 8.91
N ASP A 40 -2.46 -1.75 9.83
CA ASP A 40 -2.02 -1.99 11.20
C ASP A 40 -3.14 -1.57 12.15
N SER A 41 -3.78 -2.55 12.78
CA SER A 41 -4.88 -2.28 13.68
C SER A 41 -4.45 -1.54 14.95
N ARG A 42 -3.16 -1.52 15.24
CA ARG A 42 -2.63 -0.76 16.39
C ARG A 42 -2.58 0.73 16.11
N SER A 43 -2.66 1.13 14.85
CA SER A 43 -2.61 2.52 14.44
C SER A 43 -4.00 3.01 14.08
N PRO A 44 -4.53 4.03 14.79
CA PRO A 44 -5.84 4.60 14.42
C PRO A 44 -5.89 5.11 12.99
N GLN A 45 -4.79 5.70 12.53
CA GLN A 45 -4.72 6.24 11.17
C GLN A 45 -4.78 5.12 10.14
N SER A 46 -4.08 4.02 10.38
CA SER A 46 -4.10 2.89 9.47
C SER A 46 -5.47 2.20 9.46
N ARG A 47 -6.09 2.07 10.63
CA ARG A 47 -7.44 1.49 10.71
C ARG A 47 -8.45 2.32 9.92
N ALA A 48 -8.38 3.64 10.06
CA ALA A 48 -9.29 4.52 9.36
C ALA A 48 -9.12 4.42 7.84
N TRP A 49 -7.88 4.34 7.40
CA TRP A 49 -7.57 4.17 5.99
C TRP A 49 -8.15 2.85 5.45
N ARG A 50 -8.00 1.77 6.19
CA ARG A 50 -8.51 0.47 5.78
C ARG A 50 -10.02 0.45 5.69
N GLY A 51 -10.69 1.15 6.61
CA GLY A 51 -12.15 1.10 6.70
C GLY A 51 -12.88 1.63 5.48
N SER A 52 -12.20 2.40 4.64
CA SER A 52 -12.83 2.99 3.46
C SER A 52 -12.65 2.14 2.21
N ASN A 53 -12.01 0.98 2.32
CA ASN A 53 -11.68 0.15 1.17
C ASN A 53 -12.42 -1.17 1.22
N ALA A 54 -12.80 -1.66 0.02
CA ALA A 54 -13.55 -2.90 -0.11
C ALA A 54 -12.68 -4.13 -0.35
N ALA A 55 -11.38 -3.95 -0.61
CA ALA A 55 -10.49 -5.07 -0.87
C ALA A 55 -10.27 -5.90 0.40
N GLY A 56 -9.87 -7.15 0.24
CA GLY A 56 -9.47 -7.97 1.36
C GLY A 56 -8.32 -7.35 2.13
N ALA A 57 -8.22 -7.63 3.41
CA ALA A 57 -7.24 -6.96 4.25
C ALA A 57 -6.50 -7.91 5.17
N ILE A 58 -5.23 -7.63 5.39
CA ILE A 58 -4.38 -8.33 6.33
C ILE A 58 -3.90 -7.30 7.36
N ASP A 59 -3.98 -7.69 8.63
CA ASP A 59 -3.57 -6.85 9.75
C ASP A 59 -2.17 -7.24 10.20
N VAL A 60 -1.21 -6.33 10.08
CA VAL A 60 0.17 -6.65 10.46
C VAL A 60 0.31 -6.97 11.94
N ALA A 61 -0.58 -6.43 12.78
CA ALA A 61 -0.53 -6.77 14.21
C ALA A 61 -0.75 -8.27 14.43
N GLN A 62 -1.67 -8.86 13.67
CA GLN A 62 -1.88 -10.29 13.72
C GLN A 62 -0.74 -11.07 13.05
N GLU A 63 -0.20 -10.52 11.98
CA GLU A 63 0.89 -11.18 11.27
C GLU A 63 2.13 -11.31 12.12
N HIS A 64 2.41 -10.34 12.96
CA HIS A 64 3.54 -10.46 13.89
C HIS A 64 3.38 -11.68 14.80
N ALA A 65 2.18 -11.90 15.30
CA ALA A 65 1.92 -13.04 16.17
C ALA A 65 2.00 -14.37 15.41
N GLN A 66 1.75 -14.35 14.12
CA GLN A 66 1.70 -15.54 13.27
C GLN A 66 2.92 -15.67 12.37
N ARG A 67 3.96 -14.90 12.60
CA ARG A 67 5.18 -14.91 11.79
C ARG A 67 4.90 -14.73 10.31
N TRP A 68 3.97 -13.83 10.00
CA TRP A 68 3.60 -13.49 8.62
C TRP A 68 3.01 -14.66 7.84
N LEU A 69 2.40 -15.60 8.55
CA LEU A 69 1.87 -16.81 7.93
C LEU A 69 0.80 -16.52 6.91
N THR A 70 -0.14 -15.61 7.21
CA THR A 70 -1.22 -15.32 6.28
C THR A 70 -0.66 -14.72 4.99
N LEU A 71 0.20 -13.73 5.10
CA LEU A 71 0.76 -13.10 3.92
C LEU A 71 1.59 -14.07 3.09
N ARG A 72 2.33 -14.94 3.75
CA ARG A 72 3.12 -15.94 3.04
C ARG A 72 2.26 -16.97 2.32
N SER A 73 1.03 -17.17 2.81
CA SER A 73 0.15 -18.19 2.27
C SER A 73 -0.74 -17.71 1.13
N VAL A 74 -0.94 -16.40 1.00
CA VAL A 74 -1.82 -15.87 -0.04
C VAL A 74 -1.05 -15.67 -1.34
N ALA A 75 -1.79 -15.66 -2.44
CA ALA A 75 -1.23 -15.38 -3.76
C ALA A 75 -2.04 -14.25 -4.39
N PRO A 76 -1.75 -13.00 -4.01
CA PRO A 76 -2.54 -11.89 -4.52
C PRO A 76 -2.38 -11.76 -6.03
N ARG A 77 -3.50 -11.70 -6.73
CA ARG A 77 -3.50 -11.62 -8.19
C ARG A 77 -3.30 -10.21 -8.70
N GLY A 78 -3.71 -9.25 -7.91
CA GLY A 78 -3.58 -7.84 -8.28
C GLY A 78 -2.54 -7.16 -7.44
N GLY A 79 -2.61 -5.85 -7.40
CA GLY A 79 -1.72 -5.06 -6.58
C GLY A 79 -2.00 -5.23 -5.09
N VAL A 80 -1.00 -4.94 -4.30
CA VAL A 80 -1.08 -4.94 -2.85
C VAL A 80 -0.78 -3.52 -2.40
N GLU A 81 -1.66 -2.97 -1.58
CA GLU A 81 -1.49 -1.61 -1.07
C GLU A 81 -1.41 -1.66 0.44
N GLY A 82 -0.44 -0.96 1.02
CA GLY A 82 -0.24 -0.98 2.45
C GLY A 82 -0.12 0.42 3.04
N PHE A 83 -0.49 0.53 4.30
CA PHE A 83 -0.32 1.76 5.08
C PHE A 83 0.13 1.36 6.46
N THR A 84 1.44 1.25 6.63
CA THR A 84 2.06 0.62 7.80
C THR A 84 3.31 1.36 8.21
N ALA A 85 3.86 0.99 9.36
CA ALA A 85 5.18 1.46 9.74
C ALA A 85 6.23 0.91 8.77
N TRP A 86 7.37 1.57 8.74
CA TRP A 86 8.47 1.18 7.86
C TRP A 86 8.91 -0.26 8.08
N SER A 87 9.07 -0.66 9.34
CA SER A 87 9.53 -2.01 9.64
C SER A 87 8.55 -3.07 9.14
N ASP A 88 7.26 -2.80 9.22
CA ASP A 88 6.24 -3.71 8.71
C ASP A 88 6.27 -3.76 7.20
N PHE A 89 6.48 -2.62 6.56
CA PHE A 89 6.64 -2.57 5.12
C PHE A 89 7.82 -3.43 4.65
N VAL A 90 8.95 -3.32 5.34
CA VAL A 90 10.14 -4.11 4.98
C VAL A 90 9.83 -5.61 5.04
N GLN A 91 9.13 -6.05 6.07
CA GLN A 91 8.75 -7.44 6.19
C GLN A 91 7.79 -7.87 5.08
N ALA A 92 6.75 -7.08 4.86
CA ALA A 92 5.77 -7.38 3.83
C ALA A 92 6.40 -7.38 2.45
N ARG A 93 7.27 -6.41 2.19
CA ARG A 93 7.96 -6.31 0.91
C ARG A 93 8.77 -7.55 0.62
N GLY A 94 9.51 -8.05 1.60
CA GLY A 94 10.30 -9.25 1.41
C GLY A 94 9.45 -10.44 0.99
N VAL A 95 8.31 -10.62 1.66
CA VAL A 95 7.40 -11.71 1.31
C VAL A 95 6.82 -11.52 -0.10
N LEU A 96 6.39 -10.32 -0.40
CA LEU A 96 5.74 -10.03 -1.68
C LEU A 96 6.71 -10.10 -2.86
N GLU A 97 7.96 -9.71 -2.65
CA GLU A 97 8.97 -9.84 -3.71
C GLU A 97 9.22 -11.30 -4.05
N GLN A 98 9.18 -12.18 -3.07
CA GLN A 98 9.29 -13.61 -3.33
C GLN A 98 8.14 -14.13 -4.18
N LYS A 99 7.01 -13.43 -4.18
CA LYS A 99 5.84 -13.79 -4.97
C LYS A 99 5.80 -13.06 -6.31
N GLY A 100 6.88 -12.38 -6.66
CA GLY A 100 6.99 -11.71 -7.95
C GLY A 100 6.47 -10.28 -7.98
N LYS A 101 6.08 -9.74 -6.83
CA LYS A 101 5.61 -8.35 -6.77
C LYS A 101 6.77 -7.39 -6.75
N ARG A 102 6.55 -6.20 -7.29
CA ARG A 102 7.56 -5.13 -7.33
C ARG A 102 6.97 -3.86 -6.73
N LEU A 103 7.80 -3.10 -6.05
CA LEU A 103 7.39 -1.80 -5.51
C LEU A 103 7.09 -0.85 -6.65
N ARG A 104 5.91 -0.26 -6.62
CA ARG A 104 5.49 0.70 -7.64
C ARG A 104 5.50 2.11 -7.11
N ALA A 105 5.10 2.31 -5.87
CA ALA A 105 5.04 3.64 -5.29
C ALA A 105 5.15 3.55 -3.80
N GLU A 106 5.71 4.60 -3.20
CA GLU A 106 5.76 4.73 -1.76
C GLU A 106 5.73 6.21 -1.40
N SER A 107 5.14 6.51 -0.26
CA SER A 107 5.16 7.86 0.28
C SER A 107 5.02 7.77 1.79
N ARG A 108 5.53 8.79 2.47
CA ARG A 108 5.46 8.85 3.92
C ARG A 108 4.31 9.74 4.35
N SER A 109 3.61 9.32 5.39
CA SER A 109 2.57 10.11 6.04
C SER A 109 2.78 9.99 7.54
N GLY A 110 3.49 10.96 8.12
CA GLY A 110 3.86 10.90 9.52
C GLY A 110 4.78 9.72 9.80
N ARG A 111 4.34 8.85 10.68
CA ARG A 111 5.11 7.66 11.05
C ARG A 111 4.78 6.46 10.16
N LEU A 112 3.84 6.62 9.26
CA LEU A 112 3.42 5.52 8.42
C LEU A 112 3.92 5.70 6.99
N PHE A 113 4.02 4.59 6.31
CA PHE A 113 4.34 4.54 4.88
C PHE A 113 3.12 4.05 4.13
N HIS A 114 2.78 4.75 3.07
CA HIS A 114 1.80 4.30 2.09
C HIS A 114 2.58 3.73 0.91
N TRP A 115 2.31 2.49 0.55
CA TRP A 115 3.10 1.80 -0.46
C TRP A 115 2.21 0.90 -1.30
N VAL A 116 2.65 0.67 -2.54
CA VAL A 116 1.93 -0.20 -3.46
C VAL A 116 2.94 -1.10 -4.16
N MET A 117 2.62 -2.38 -4.22
CA MET A 117 3.40 -3.37 -4.96
C MET A 117 2.51 -4.06 -5.99
N VAL A 118 3.05 -4.30 -7.16
CA VAL A 118 2.29 -4.94 -8.25
C VAL A 118 3.08 -6.09 -8.86
#